data_043ac9a67a6d3498b5b3fe174b6a60d1
#
_entry.id   043ac9a67a6d3498b5b3fe174b6a60d1
#
_cell.length_a   1.000
_cell.length_b   1.000
_cell.length_c   1.000
_cell.angle_alpha   90.00
_cell.angle_beta   90.00
_cell.angle_gamma   90.00
#
_symmetry.space_group_name_H-M   'P 1'
#
loop_
_entity.id
_entity.type
_entity.pdbx_description
1 polymer ?
#
loop_
_entity_poly.entity_id
_entity_poly.type
_entity_poly.pdbx_seq_one_letter_code
_entity_poly.pdbx_strand_id
1 'polypeptide(L)'
;MKVNWLLVDLNSFFASCEQQDDPRLRGKPVAVVPMMAENTSVLAASYEAKAFGIKTGTKVFEARKMCPNIQFVSTGHKKYVEYHHKIIEAVHKICPVEKVLSIDEMVCRLMGRECELENALDIGRRIKKIILDEVGECLTSSVGIGPNITIAKIASDMQKPNGLVAIPKEMIREKMGELNIDVISGVGSNMKYRLNSRGYFKIKDLMAVSELELKNAWGSILGLRMAKELQGEDLQKQNNKTAAFSHEHVLPPDLRTKSGACQIIQKLVFKGCARLRETKRKAQGFGLSIRFLDHTKFEKSIQFQNSDDVFFMMKQINLIFQSVENKKPIKVGIVLFNLTEIGFDQLSFFDNQKNKKLNQVMDLINDKHGANSIVSASYLDVVGEAKARISFTHIPTLKQDYE
;
A
#
# COMPACT_ATOMS: atom_id res chain seq x y z
N MET A 1 28.33 -14.01 13.49
CA MET A 1 27.57 -12.80 13.08
C MET A 1 26.09 -13.07 13.26
N LYS A 2 25.36 -12.16 13.85
CA LYS A 2 23.92 -12.34 14.12
C LYS A 2 23.06 -11.38 13.30
N VAL A 3 21.90 -11.86 12.92
CA VAL A 3 20.86 -11.13 12.21
C VAL A 3 19.50 -11.42 12.85
N ASN A 4 18.52 -10.51 12.74
CA ASN A 4 17.23 -10.65 13.45
C ASN A 4 16.03 -10.68 12.52
N TRP A 5 16.17 -10.16 11.28
CA TRP A 5 15.07 -9.99 10.36
C TRP A 5 15.42 -10.53 8.99
N LEU A 6 14.45 -11.19 8.40
CA LEU A 6 14.45 -11.61 7.01
C LEU A 6 13.28 -10.92 6.31
N LEU A 7 13.55 -10.23 5.21
CA LEU A 7 12.55 -9.57 4.37
C LEU A 7 12.47 -10.29 3.02
N VAL A 8 11.28 -10.64 2.62
CA VAL A 8 10.96 -11.21 1.30
C VAL A 8 10.30 -10.13 0.47
N ASP A 9 10.81 -9.90 -0.75
CA ASP A 9 10.30 -8.92 -1.72
C ASP A 9 10.09 -9.62 -3.06
N LEU A 10 8.84 -9.69 -3.52
CA LEU A 10 8.47 -10.36 -4.76
C LEU A 10 8.88 -9.52 -5.97
N ASN A 11 9.61 -10.12 -6.88
CA ASN A 11 10.17 -9.43 -8.03
C ASN A 11 9.09 -9.08 -9.07
N SER A 12 8.87 -7.79 -9.35
CA SER A 12 7.89 -7.31 -10.35
C SER A 12 6.50 -7.94 -10.18
N PHE A 13 6.03 -8.08 -8.94
CA PHE A 13 4.96 -8.97 -8.49
C PHE A 13 3.76 -9.05 -9.45
N PHE A 14 3.12 -7.92 -9.80
CA PHE A 14 1.93 -7.97 -10.68
C PHE A 14 2.27 -8.52 -12.06
N ALA A 15 3.40 -8.12 -12.65
CA ALA A 15 3.81 -8.63 -13.95
C ALA A 15 4.16 -10.12 -13.89
N SER A 16 4.79 -10.58 -12.81
CA SER A 16 5.10 -11.99 -12.57
C SER A 16 3.84 -12.84 -12.39
N CYS A 17 2.80 -12.31 -11.72
CA CYS A 17 1.49 -12.99 -11.64
C CYS A 17 0.85 -13.14 -13.03
N GLU A 18 0.92 -12.13 -13.89
CA GLU A 18 0.40 -12.22 -15.26
C GLU A 18 1.19 -13.24 -16.10
N GLN A 19 2.52 -13.26 -15.99
CA GLN A 19 3.36 -14.25 -16.66
C GLN A 19 3.15 -15.68 -16.13
N GLN A 20 2.78 -15.81 -14.84
CA GLN A 20 2.45 -17.11 -14.25
C GLN A 20 1.16 -17.68 -14.82
N ASP A 21 0.11 -16.86 -14.94
CA ASP A 21 -1.19 -17.27 -15.43
C ASP A 21 -1.25 -17.48 -16.95
N ASP A 22 -0.54 -16.61 -17.71
CA ASP A 22 -0.51 -16.71 -19.17
C ASP A 22 0.89 -17.05 -19.69
N PRO A 23 1.15 -18.33 -20.03
CA PRO A 23 2.45 -18.76 -20.57
C PRO A 23 2.90 -17.98 -21.80
N ARG A 24 1.97 -17.37 -22.56
CA ARG A 24 2.30 -16.57 -23.74
C ARG A 24 3.03 -15.27 -23.41
N LEU A 25 2.96 -14.81 -22.16
CA LEU A 25 3.62 -13.60 -21.65
C LEU A 25 5.02 -13.88 -21.10
N ARG A 26 5.37 -15.14 -20.88
CA ARG A 26 6.67 -15.54 -20.31
C ARG A 26 7.81 -15.16 -21.23
N GLY A 27 8.87 -14.58 -20.65
CA GLY A 27 10.04 -14.13 -21.39
C GLY A 27 9.80 -12.92 -22.30
N LYS A 28 8.60 -12.31 -22.26
CA LYS A 28 8.27 -11.11 -23.03
C LYS A 28 8.24 -9.87 -22.15
N PRO A 29 8.51 -8.68 -22.70
CA PRO A 29 8.30 -7.43 -21.97
C PRO A 29 6.81 -7.20 -21.70
N VAL A 30 6.43 -7.24 -20.41
CA VAL A 30 5.06 -7.08 -19.92
C VAL A 30 4.97 -5.83 -19.04
N ALA A 31 3.93 -5.04 -19.21
CA ALA A 31 3.60 -3.91 -18.33
C ALA A 31 2.14 -4.00 -17.89
N VAL A 32 1.93 -4.01 -16.57
CA VAL A 32 0.60 -3.98 -15.96
C VAL A 32 0.15 -2.53 -15.80
N VAL A 33 -1.05 -2.24 -16.29
CA VAL A 33 -1.65 -0.90 -16.30
C VAL A 33 -3.04 -0.89 -15.67
N PRO A 34 -3.48 0.21 -15.04
CA PRO A 34 -4.81 0.27 -14.40
C PRO A 34 -5.95 0.23 -15.43
N MET A 35 -5.70 0.70 -16.64
CA MET A 35 -6.62 0.66 -17.78
C MET A 35 -5.83 0.82 -19.08
N MET A 36 -6.38 0.32 -20.18
CA MET A 36 -5.77 0.41 -21.52
C MET A 36 -5.99 1.80 -22.13
N ALA A 37 -5.19 2.78 -21.69
CA ALA A 37 -5.21 4.15 -22.23
C ALA A 37 -3.80 4.73 -22.28
N GLU A 38 -3.48 5.48 -23.32
CA GLU A 38 -2.13 6.01 -23.59
C GLU A 38 -1.58 6.91 -22.47
N ASN A 39 -2.45 7.66 -21.79
CA ASN A 39 -2.07 8.60 -20.72
C ASN A 39 -1.97 7.94 -19.33
N THR A 40 -2.29 6.65 -19.20
CA THR A 40 -2.11 5.93 -17.94
C THR A 40 -0.66 5.60 -17.70
N SER A 41 -0.33 5.26 -16.45
CA SER A 41 1.04 4.90 -16.06
C SER A 41 1.13 3.41 -15.76
N VAL A 42 2.27 2.82 -16.09
CA VAL A 42 2.65 1.47 -15.70
C VAL A 42 2.67 1.34 -14.18
N LEU A 43 1.98 0.34 -13.65
CA LEU A 43 1.99 0.00 -12.22
C LEU A 43 3.11 -0.98 -11.89
N ALA A 44 3.33 -1.97 -12.75
CA ALA A 44 4.43 -2.91 -12.63
C ALA A 44 4.95 -3.29 -14.03
N ALA A 45 6.26 -3.46 -14.14
CA ALA A 45 6.92 -3.89 -15.36
C ALA A 45 7.71 -5.17 -15.10
N SER A 46 7.64 -6.14 -16.01
CA SER A 46 8.48 -7.34 -15.96
C SER A 46 9.96 -6.99 -16.12
N TYR A 47 10.85 -7.90 -15.79
CA TYR A 47 12.30 -7.62 -15.93
C TYR A 47 12.71 -7.46 -17.38
N GLU A 48 12.04 -8.14 -18.29
CA GLU A 48 12.23 -7.95 -19.73
C GLU A 48 11.83 -6.52 -20.16
N ALA A 49 10.75 -5.98 -19.61
CA ALA A 49 10.36 -4.58 -19.87
C ALA A 49 11.30 -3.57 -19.18
N LYS A 50 11.77 -3.89 -17.96
CA LYS A 50 12.78 -3.06 -17.25
C LYS A 50 14.09 -2.94 -18.00
N ALA A 51 14.49 -3.96 -18.78
CA ALA A 51 15.69 -3.90 -19.62
C ALA A 51 15.63 -2.80 -20.69
N PHE A 52 14.43 -2.39 -21.10
CA PHE A 52 14.20 -1.22 -21.98
C PHE A 52 14.05 0.10 -21.22
N GLY A 53 14.28 0.13 -19.90
CA GLY A 53 14.15 1.33 -19.07
C GLY A 53 12.70 1.61 -18.59
N ILE A 54 11.74 0.72 -18.87
CA ILE A 54 10.33 0.86 -18.46
C ILE A 54 10.19 0.52 -16.99
N LYS A 55 9.59 1.43 -16.21
CA LYS A 55 9.42 1.28 -14.76
C LYS A 55 8.05 1.76 -14.31
N THR A 56 7.72 1.52 -13.05
CA THR A 56 6.52 2.08 -12.41
C THR A 56 6.47 3.60 -12.62
N GLY A 57 5.32 4.10 -13.09
CA GLY A 57 5.12 5.51 -13.41
C GLY A 57 5.39 5.90 -14.86
N THR A 58 6.08 5.06 -15.68
CA THR A 58 6.27 5.30 -17.12
C THR A 58 4.89 5.35 -17.79
N LYS A 59 4.66 6.34 -18.66
CA LYS A 59 3.40 6.44 -19.43
C LYS A 59 3.30 5.35 -20.49
N VAL A 60 2.07 4.89 -20.79
CA VAL A 60 1.85 3.84 -21.80
C VAL A 60 2.42 4.25 -23.16
N PHE A 61 2.17 5.50 -23.61
CA PHE A 61 2.71 5.98 -24.89
C PHE A 61 4.26 6.06 -24.89
N GLU A 62 4.90 6.34 -23.75
CA GLU A 62 6.36 6.34 -23.62
C GLU A 62 6.89 4.90 -23.65
N ALA A 63 6.26 3.98 -22.90
CA ALA A 63 6.64 2.58 -22.87
C ALA A 63 6.56 1.93 -24.27
N ARG A 64 5.54 2.26 -25.09
CA ARG A 64 5.46 1.82 -26.50
C ARG A 64 6.63 2.31 -27.34
N LYS A 65 7.06 3.56 -27.14
CA LYS A 65 8.22 4.11 -27.85
C LYS A 65 9.51 3.42 -27.43
N MET A 66 9.65 3.10 -26.14
CA MET A 66 10.85 2.41 -25.60
C MET A 66 10.91 0.94 -26.03
N CYS A 67 9.75 0.27 -26.11
CA CYS A 67 9.62 -1.13 -26.47
C CYS A 67 8.35 -1.34 -27.32
N PRO A 68 8.44 -1.32 -28.67
CA PRO A 68 7.28 -1.47 -29.56
C PRO A 68 6.52 -2.79 -29.35
N ASN A 69 7.21 -3.86 -28.94
CA ASN A 69 6.63 -5.19 -28.73
C ASN A 69 6.12 -5.45 -27.31
N ILE A 70 6.04 -4.41 -26.47
CA ILE A 70 5.58 -4.55 -25.09
C ILE A 70 4.13 -5.03 -25.02
N GLN A 71 3.88 -5.97 -24.14
CA GLN A 71 2.54 -6.49 -23.86
C GLN A 71 1.94 -5.72 -22.67
N PHE A 72 0.82 -5.02 -22.89
CA PHE A 72 0.08 -4.36 -21.83
C PHE A 72 -1.02 -5.27 -21.33
N VAL A 73 -1.14 -5.38 -20.00
CA VAL A 73 -2.18 -6.16 -19.32
C VAL A 73 -2.91 -5.24 -18.33
N SER A 74 -4.23 -5.28 -18.31
CA SER A 74 -5.01 -4.58 -17.29
C SER A 74 -4.89 -5.25 -15.94
N THR A 75 -4.91 -4.48 -14.85
CA THR A 75 -4.78 -5.00 -13.49
C THR A 75 -5.87 -6.00 -13.13
N GLY A 76 -5.46 -7.11 -12.49
CA GLY A 76 -6.34 -8.09 -11.86
C GLY A 76 -6.18 -8.08 -10.33
N HIS A 77 -6.69 -7.06 -9.64
CA HIS A 77 -6.43 -6.87 -8.20
C HIS A 77 -6.81 -8.09 -7.35
N LYS A 78 -7.92 -8.77 -7.63
CA LYS A 78 -8.33 -9.98 -6.92
C LYS A 78 -7.28 -11.09 -7.04
N LYS A 79 -6.82 -11.36 -8.27
CA LYS A 79 -5.76 -12.32 -8.58
C LYS A 79 -4.50 -12.06 -7.75
N TYR A 80 -4.05 -10.81 -7.68
CA TYR A 80 -2.83 -10.44 -6.94
C TYR A 80 -2.99 -10.67 -5.44
N VAL A 81 -4.18 -10.44 -4.88
CA VAL A 81 -4.49 -10.76 -3.49
C VAL A 81 -4.50 -12.28 -3.26
N GLU A 82 -5.03 -13.08 -4.19
CA GLU A 82 -4.99 -14.55 -4.12
C GLU A 82 -3.55 -15.07 -4.12
N TYR A 83 -2.70 -14.57 -5.03
CA TYR A 83 -1.27 -14.91 -5.03
C TYR A 83 -0.57 -14.50 -3.74
N HIS A 84 -0.85 -13.29 -3.25
CA HIS A 84 -0.31 -12.80 -1.99
C HIS A 84 -0.58 -13.75 -0.82
N HIS A 85 -1.83 -14.21 -0.67
CA HIS A 85 -2.18 -15.17 0.38
C HIS A 85 -1.45 -16.51 0.22
N LYS A 86 -1.39 -17.07 -1.00
CA LYS A 86 -0.64 -18.30 -1.27
C LYS A 86 0.85 -18.15 -0.91
N ILE A 87 1.44 -16.99 -1.21
CA ILE A 87 2.84 -16.72 -0.88
C ILE A 87 3.04 -16.62 0.64
N ILE A 88 2.15 -15.92 1.36
CA ILE A 88 2.22 -15.86 2.83
C ILE A 88 2.12 -17.27 3.42
N GLU A 89 1.20 -18.09 2.97
CA GLU A 89 1.04 -19.47 3.43
C GLU A 89 2.29 -20.31 3.17
N ALA A 90 2.89 -20.19 1.97
CA ALA A 90 4.12 -20.89 1.63
C ALA A 90 5.30 -20.43 2.52
N VAL A 91 5.49 -19.13 2.68
CA VAL A 91 6.55 -18.57 3.54
C VAL A 91 6.36 -18.99 4.99
N HIS A 92 5.12 -18.96 5.48
CA HIS A 92 4.78 -19.32 6.86
C HIS A 92 5.17 -20.77 7.24
N LYS A 93 5.20 -21.69 6.27
CA LYS A 93 5.67 -23.08 6.47
C LYS A 93 7.17 -23.15 6.80
N ILE A 94 7.96 -22.17 6.39
CA ILE A 94 9.41 -22.13 6.60
C ILE A 94 9.77 -21.22 7.79
N CYS A 95 9.18 -20.04 7.85
CA CYS A 95 9.40 -19.05 8.90
C CYS A 95 8.12 -18.24 9.11
N PRO A 96 7.66 -18.07 10.36
CA PRO A 96 6.46 -17.28 10.64
C PRO A 96 6.57 -15.84 10.09
N VAL A 97 5.56 -15.42 9.32
CA VAL A 97 5.46 -14.04 8.86
C VAL A 97 5.02 -13.16 10.03
N GLU A 98 5.92 -12.33 10.51
CA GLU A 98 5.66 -11.40 11.62
C GLU A 98 4.81 -10.21 11.15
N LYS A 99 5.11 -9.68 9.97
CA LYS A 99 4.41 -8.52 9.43
C LYS A 99 4.42 -8.50 7.91
N VAL A 100 3.27 -8.15 7.34
CA VAL A 100 3.11 -7.79 5.93
C VAL A 100 3.34 -6.28 5.79
N LEU A 101 4.26 -5.88 4.90
CA LEU A 101 4.60 -4.47 4.65
C LEU A 101 3.83 -3.91 3.45
N SER A 102 3.65 -4.73 2.41
CA SER A 102 2.88 -4.41 1.19
C SER A 102 2.31 -5.69 0.58
N ILE A 103 1.68 -5.59 -0.57
CA ILE A 103 1.17 -6.76 -1.32
C ILE A 103 2.28 -7.72 -1.77
N ASP A 104 3.51 -7.24 -1.88
CA ASP A 104 4.69 -7.94 -2.40
C ASP A 104 5.85 -8.01 -1.39
N GLU A 105 5.67 -7.44 -0.18
CA GLU A 105 6.71 -7.41 0.85
C GLU A 105 6.22 -7.94 2.19
N MET A 106 6.99 -8.83 2.79
CA MET A 106 6.73 -9.37 4.12
C MET A 106 8.02 -9.59 4.90
N VAL A 107 7.94 -9.58 6.22
CA VAL A 107 9.09 -9.81 7.10
C VAL A 107 8.82 -10.94 8.07
N CYS A 108 9.86 -11.74 8.29
CA CYS A 108 9.93 -12.79 9.30
C CYS A 108 10.94 -12.39 10.37
N ARG A 109 10.62 -12.65 11.63
CA ARG A 109 11.55 -12.45 12.74
C ARG A 109 12.30 -13.75 13.00
N LEU A 110 13.62 -13.67 12.98
CA LEU A 110 14.49 -14.81 13.27
C LEU A 110 14.71 -14.94 14.79
N MET A 111 14.71 -16.16 15.29
CA MET A 111 14.86 -16.44 16.72
C MET A 111 15.88 -17.54 17.03
N GLY A 112 16.54 -17.43 18.18
CA GLY A 112 17.49 -18.45 18.65
C GLY A 112 18.62 -18.72 17.62
N ARG A 113 18.74 -19.97 17.15
CA ARG A 113 19.76 -20.39 16.17
C ARG A 113 19.50 -19.85 14.76
N GLU A 114 18.28 -19.45 14.44
CA GLU A 114 17.96 -18.85 13.14
C GLU A 114 18.66 -17.50 12.94
N CYS A 115 19.04 -16.83 14.06
CA CYS A 115 19.79 -15.57 14.01
C CYS A 115 21.25 -15.74 13.57
N GLU A 116 21.78 -16.97 13.52
CA GLU A 116 23.11 -17.23 12.98
C GLU A 116 23.10 -17.05 11.47
N LEU A 117 24.12 -16.37 10.93
CA LEU A 117 24.14 -15.94 9.52
C LEU A 117 23.87 -17.09 8.54
N GLU A 118 24.54 -18.23 8.72
CA GLU A 118 24.38 -19.38 7.81
C GLU A 118 22.97 -19.98 7.87
N ASN A 119 22.38 -20.08 9.07
CA ASN A 119 21.03 -20.57 9.25
C ASN A 119 19.99 -19.60 8.63
N ALA A 120 20.20 -18.30 8.81
CA ALA A 120 19.35 -17.28 8.19
C ALA A 120 19.41 -17.33 6.66
N LEU A 121 20.59 -17.53 6.07
CA LEU A 121 20.77 -17.72 4.64
C LEU A 121 20.08 -18.99 4.14
N ASP A 122 20.16 -20.09 4.92
CA ASP A 122 19.45 -21.34 4.57
C ASP A 122 17.92 -21.13 4.57
N ILE A 123 17.38 -20.48 5.59
CA ILE A 123 15.96 -20.10 5.64
C ILE A 123 15.58 -19.29 4.40
N GLY A 124 16.39 -18.29 4.04
CA GLY A 124 16.17 -17.48 2.83
C GLY A 124 16.13 -18.31 1.54
N ARG A 125 17.04 -19.30 1.38
CA ARG A 125 17.07 -20.22 0.21
C ARG A 125 15.80 -21.07 0.18
N ARG A 126 15.38 -21.60 1.32
CA ARG A 126 14.18 -22.45 1.45
C ARG A 126 12.92 -21.64 1.16
N ILE A 127 12.80 -20.40 1.62
CA ILE A 127 11.69 -19.50 1.30
C ILE A 127 11.61 -19.26 -0.22
N LYS A 128 12.72 -18.91 -0.85
CA LYS A 128 12.75 -18.72 -2.31
C LYS A 128 12.31 -19.98 -3.06
N LYS A 129 12.78 -21.13 -2.63
CA LYS A 129 12.43 -22.41 -3.24
C LYS A 129 10.95 -22.75 -3.08
N ILE A 130 10.39 -22.65 -1.87
CA ILE A 130 8.98 -23.00 -1.63
C ILE A 130 8.01 -22.10 -2.40
N ILE A 131 8.33 -20.81 -2.59
CA ILE A 131 7.53 -19.90 -3.43
C ILE A 131 7.50 -20.41 -4.88
N LEU A 132 8.65 -20.80 -5.44
CA LEU A 132 8.72 -21.32 -6.79
C LEU A 132 8.00 -22.66 -6.94
N ASP A 133 8.17 -23.57 -5.98
CA ASP A 133 7.64 -24.92 -6.04
C ASP A 133 6.11 -24.97 -5.81
N GLU A 134 5.59 -24.18 -4.85
CA GLU A 134 4.18 -24.28 -4.46
C GLU A 134 3.29 -23.17 -5.05
N VAL A 135 3.85 -22.00 -5.40
CA VAL A 135 3.04 -20.87 -5.87
C VAL A 135 3.19 -20.67 -7.38
N GLY A 136 4.41 -20.70 -7.89
CA GLY A 136 4.64 -20.60 -9.33
C GLY A 136 6.05 -20.21 -9.75
N GLU A 137 6.50 -20.78 -10.86
CA GLU A 137 7.87 -20.61 -11.39
C GLU A 137 8.23 -19.19 -11.82
N CYS A 138 7.22 -18.36 -12.20
CA CYS A 138 7.43 -16.97 -12.54
C CYS A 138 7.52 -16.04 -11.31
N LEU A 139 7.17 -16.55 -10.10
CA LEU A 139 7.12 -15.76 -8.87
C LEU A 139 8.46 -15.81 -8.13
N THR A 140 9.45 -15.11 -8.67
CA THR A 140 10.75 -14.99 -8.00
C THR A 140 10.71 -13.95 -6.88
N SER A 141 11.57 -14.14 -5.87
CA SER A 141 11.71 -13.20 -4.75
C SER A 141 13.16 -12.83 -4.50
N SER A 142 13.38 -11.60 -4.07
CA SER A 142 14.65 -11.16 -3.50
C SER A 142 14.53 -11.14 -1.98
N VAL A 143 15.49 -11.77 -1.31
CA VAL A 143 15.51 -11.89 0.15
C VAL A 143 16.66 -11.08 0.72
N GLY A 144 16.31 -10.18 1.63
CA GLY A 144 17.29 -9.40 2.39
C GLY A 144 17.26 -9.77 3.86
N ILE A 145 18.44 -9.92 4.46
CA ILE A 145 18.59 -10.32 5.87
C ILE A 145 19.44 -9.27 6.59
N GLY A 146 19.00 -8.86 7.78
CA GLY A 146 19.69 -7.81 8.53
C GLY A 146 19.36 -7.78 10.01
N PRO A 147 20.03 -6.89 10.79
CA PRO A 147 19.75 -6.71 12.20
C PRO A 147 18.40 -6.05 12.47
N ASN A 148 17.86 -5.31 11.50
CA ASN A 148 16.55 -4.67 11.56
C ASN A 148 15.89 -4.66 10.17
N ILE A 149 14.62 -4.27 10.11
CA ILE A 149 13.81 -4.29 8.88
C ILE A 149 14.37 -3.31 7.83
N THR A 150 14.90 -2.16 8.23
CA THR A 150 15.46 -1.16 7.30
C THR A 150 16.68 -1.72 6.58
N ILE A 151 17.60 -2.35 7.29
CA ILE A 151 18.79 -2.98 6.68
C ILE A 151 18.38 -4.19 5.83
N ALA A 152 17.45 -5.03 6.31
CA ALA A 152 16.93 -6.16 5.52
C ALA A 152 16.28 -5.69 4.21
N LYS A 153 15.53 -4.56 4.22
CA LYS A 153 14.94 -4.00 3.00
C LYS A 153 16.01 -3.52 2.01
N ILE A 154 17.02 -2.79 2.46
CA ILE A 154 18.12 -2.36 1.61
C ILE A 154 18.85 -3.58 1.03
N ALA A 155 19.12 -4.60 1.86
CA ALA A 155 19.77 -5.84 1.41
C ALA A 155 18.95 -6.55 0.31
N SER A 156 17.62 -6.60 0.41
CA SER A 156 16.76 -7.22 -0.61
C SER A 156 16.83 -6.53 -1.97
N ASP A 157 17.12 -5.21 -1.98
CA ASP A 157 17.21 -4.41 -3.20
C ASP A 157 18.59 -4.50 -3.90
N MET A 158 19.65 -4.93 -3.18
CA MET A 158 21.03 -4.91 -3.70
C MET A 158 21.29 -5.88 -4.87
N GLN A 159 20.55 -6.99 -4.91
CA GLN A 159 20.75 -8.04 -5.93
C GLN A 159 19.44 -8.43 -6.61
N LYS A 160 18.60 -7.46 -6.96
CA LYS A 160 17.40 -7.75 -7.76
C LYS A 160 17.75 -8.01 -9.22
N PRO A 161 17.09 -8.97 -9.89
CA PRO A 161 16.09 -9.91 -9.38
C PRO A 161 16.68 -11.15 -8.68
N ASN A 162 15.85 -11.84 -7.94
CA ASN A 162 16.12 -13.17 -7.39
C ASN A 162 17.35 -13.25 -6.48
N GLY A 163 17.71 -12.14 -5.80
CA GLY A 163 18.86 -12.06 -4.90
C GLY A 163 18.64 -12.72 -3.53
N LEU A 164 19.74 -12.91 -2.82
CA LEU A 164 19.77 -13.29 -1.41
C LEU A 164 20.97 -12.63 -0.77
N VAL A 165 20.75 -11.58 0.00
CA VAL A 165 21.80 -10.76 0.59
C VAL A 165 21.61 -10.64 2.10
N ALA A 166 22.67 -10.91 2.86
CA ALA A 166 22.67 -10.71 4.30
C ALA A 166 23.70 -9.64 4.68
N ILE A 167 23.29 -8.74 5.58
CA ILE A 167 24.10 -7.64 6.10
C ILE A 167 24.07 -7.70 7.64
N PRO A 168 24.99 -8.44 8.27
CA PRO A 168 25.16 -8.39 9.73
C PRO A 168 25.57 -6.98 10.19
N LYS A 169 25.36 -6.69 11.46
CA LYS A 169 25.62 -5.36 12.04
C LYS A 169 27.05 -4.87 11.78
N GLU A 170 28.02 -5.76 11.88
CA GLU A 170 29.44 -5.46 11.70
C GLU A 170 29.81 -5.08 10.25
N MET A 171 28.98 -5.49 9.28
CA MET A 171 29.23 -5.28 7.85
C MET A 171 28.43 -4.11 7.26
N ILE A 172 27.58 -3.43 8.04
CA ILE A 172 26.68 -2.36 7.53
C ILE A 172 27.47 -1.28 6.81
N ARG A 173 28.53 -0.74 7.45
CA ARG A 173 29.31 0.36 6.90
C ARG A 173 30.04 -0.04 5.60
N GLU A 174 30.60 -1.23 5.58
CA GLU A 174 31.31 -1.77 4.42
C GLU A 174 30.37 -1.98 3.23
N LYS A 175 29.24 -2.69 3.47
CA LYS A 175 28.32 -3.07 2.38
C LYS A 175 27.40 -1.95 1.92
N MET A 176 27.05 -1.02 2.79
CA MET A 176 26.03 0.00 2.50
C MET A 176 26.57 1.42 2.43
N GLY A 177 27.73 1.70 3.01
CA GLY A 177 28.24 3.07 3.16
C GLY A 177 28.31 3.84 1.85
N GLU A 178 28.69 3.21 0.74
CA GLU A 178 28.82 3.84 -0.57
C GLU A 178 27.51 3.92 -1.38
N LEU A 179 26.41 3.35 -0.87
CA LEU A 179 25.10 3.46 -1.52
C LEU A 179 24.55 4.88 -1.39
N ASN A 180 23.83 5.33 -2.40
CA ASN A 180 23.11 6.60 -2.36
C ASN A 180 21.97 6.55 -1.33
N ILE A 181 21.64 7.70 -0.71
CA ILE A 181 20.62 7.78 0.33
C ILE A 181 19.22 7.42 -0.12
N ASP A 182 18.91 7.48 -1.41
CA ASP A 182 17.60 7.15 -1.98
C ASP A 182 17.27 5.66 -2.02
N VAL A 183 18.23 4.78 -1.69
CA VAL A 183 17.97 3.36 -1.45
C VAL A 183 17.23 3.13 -0.11
N ILE A 184 17.23 4.12 0.77
CA ILE A 184 16.53 4.05 2.06
C ILE A 184 15.03 4.23 1.83
N SER A 185 14.24 3.24 2.24
CA SER A 185 12.78 3.34 2.18
C SER A 185 12.27 4.57 2.92
N GLY A 186 11.47 5.41 2.24
CA GLY A 186 10.99 6.69 2.77
C GLY A 186 11.82 7.92 2.36
N VAL A 187 12.97 7.73 1.70
CA VAL A 187 13.75 8.83 1.09
C VAL A 187 13.31 9.03 -0.36
N GLY A 188 12.18 9.68 -0.56
CA GLY A 188 11.74 10.12 -1.88
C GLY A 188 12.47 11.37 -2.37
N SER A 189 12.14 11.85 -3.58
CA SER A 189 12.82 13.00 -4.24
C SER A 189 12.95 14.24 -3.36
N ASN A 190 11.90 14.62 -2.63
CA ASN A 190 11.91 15.80 -1.75
C ASN A 190 12.85 15.61 -0.55
N MET A 191 12.85 14.42 0.06
CA MET A 191 13.75 14.14 1.18
C MET A 191 15.20 14.03 0.69
N LYS A 192 15.43 13.37 -0.45
CA LYS A 192 16.75 13.34 -1.10
C LYS A 192 17.30 14.74 -1.36
N TYR A 193 16.48 15.63 -1.94
CA TYR A 193 16.87 17.03 -2.14
C TYR A 193 17.23 17.73 -0.82
N ARG A 194 16.40 17.58 0.22
CA ARG A 194 16.63 18.14 1.56
C ARG A 194 17.93 17.65 2.20
N LEU A 195 18.24 16.38 2.08
CA LEU A 195 19.47 15.80 2.64
C LEU A 195 20.70 16.21 1.81
N ASN A 196 20.61 16.16 0.48
CA ASN A 196 21.67 16.57 -0.42
C ASN A 196 22.05 18.07 -0.22
N SER A 197 21.05 18.95 0.03
CA SER A 197 21.33 20.37 0.29
C SER A 197 22.13 20.61 1.59
N ARG A 198 22.30 19.57 2.43
CA ARG A 198 23.14 19.58 3.63
C ARG A 198 24.42 18.78 3.48
N GLY A 199 24.73 18.31 2.26
CA GLY A 199 25.95 17.56 1.95
C GLY A 199 25.86 16.07 2.19
N TYR A 200 24.66 15.50 2.44
CA TYR A 200 24.46 14.05 2.65
C TYR A 200 24.00 13.41 1.34
N PHE A 201 24.91 12.68 0.68
CA PHE A 201 24.67 12.01 -0.61
C PHE A 201 24.62 10.50 -0.46
N LYS A 202 25.41 9.95 0.47
CA LYS A 202 25.61 8.52 0.67
C LYS A 202 25.21 8.12 2.10
N ILE A 203 24.96 6.83 2.29
CA ILE A 203 24.61 6.28 3.61
C ILE A 203 25.73 6.56 4.63
N LYS A 204 27.00 6.47 4.25
CA LYS A 204 28.12 6.79 5.13
C LYS A 204 28.08 8.22 5.68
N ASP A 205 27.54 9.17 4.92
CA ASP A 205 27.41 10.56 5.36
C ASP A 205 26.38 10.67 6.48
N LEU A 206 25.27 9.92 6.37
CA LEU A 206 24.26 9.84 7.44
C LEU A 206 24.75 9.11 8.69
N MET A 207 25.66 8.13 8.52
CA MET A 207 26.26 7.39 9.62
C MET A 207 27.37 8.17 10.37
N ALA A 208 27.91 9.22 9.74
CA ALA A 208 28.98 10.03 10.31
C ALA A 208 28.48 11.16 11.22
N VAL A 209 27.19 11.49 11.17
CA VAL A 209 26.60 12.61 11.93
C VAL A 209 25.90 12.11 13.20
N SER A 210 25.73 13.00 14.16
CA SER A 210 25.02 12.69 15.40
C SER A 210 23.53 12.45 15.18
N GLU A 211 22.90 11.68 16.08
CA GLU A 211 21.45 11.43 16.05
C GLU A 211 20.62 12.73 16.03
N LEU A 212 21.06 13.74 16.80
CA LEU A 212 20.39 15.04 16.87
C LEU A 212 20.52 15.81 15.55
N GLU A 213 21.67 15.78 14.95
CA GLU A 213 21.91 16.41 13.64
C GLU A 213 21.07 15.75 12.55
N LEU A 214 20.99 14.41 12.51
CA LEU A 214 20.16 13.71 11.57
C LEU A 214 18.66 13.95 11.82
N LYS A 215 18.21 14.05 13.08
CA LYS A 215 16.85 14.48 13.41
C LYS A 215 16.53 15.87 12.81
N ASN A 216 17.45 16.83 12.96
CA ASN A 216 17.28 18.19 12.44
C ASN A 216 17.31 18.21 10.90
N ALA A 217 18.20 17.42 10.28
CA ALA A 217 18.27 17.28 8.84
C ALA A 217 16.99 16.66 8.26
N TRP A 218 16.43 15.66 8.92
CA TRP A 218 15.17 15.01 8.54
C TRP A 218 13.95 15.89 8.80
N GLY A 219 14.02 16.75 9.80
CA GLY A 219 12.93 17.61 10.24
C GLY A 219 11.86 16.89 11.06
N SER A 220 12.17 15.71 11.60
CA SER A 220 11.25 14.93 12.42
C SER A 220 12.00 13.90 13.27
N ILE A 221 11.28 13.27 14.21
CA ILE A 221 11.79 12.15 15.04
C ILE A 221 12.25 10.94 14.19
N LEU A 222 11.78 10.83 12.96
CA LEU A 222 12.19 9.75 12.05
C LEU A 222 13.69 9.81 11.72
N GLY A 223 14.31 11.00 11.70
CA GLY A 223 15.76 11.13 11.54
C GLY A 223 16.55 10.49 12.67
N LEU A 224 16.09 10.65 13.92
CA LEU A 224 16.72 10.00 15.07
C LEU A 224 16.58 8.47 14.98
N ARG A 225 15.40 7.97 14.59
CA ARG A 225 15.20 6.52 14.39
C ARG A 225 16.08 5.99 13.28
N MET A 226 16.19 6.71 12.16
CA MET A 226 17.04 6.33 11.04
C MET A 226 18.51 6.25 11.43
N ALA A 227 19.02 7.21 12.24
CA ALA A 227 20.38 7.16 12.74
C ALA A 227 20.67 5.86 13.50
N LYS A 228 19.76 5.45 14.39
CA LYS A 228 19.87 4.21 15.17
C LYS A 228 19.73 2.96 14.31
N GLU A 229 18.75 2.93 13.39
CA GLU A 229 18.54 1.81 12.47
C GLU A 229 19.75 1.59 11.56
N LEU A 230 20.41 2.66 11.07
CA LEU A 230 21.64 2.57 10.27
C LEU A 230 22.85 2.09 11.09
N GLN A 231 22.81 2.20 12.42
CA GLN A 231 23.79 1.60 13.32
C GLN A 231 23.46 0.13 13.66
N GLY A 232 22.37 -0.42 13.10
CA GLY A 232 21.95 -1.80 13.30
C GLY A 232 21.11 -2.01 14.56
N GLU A 233 20.57 -0.95 15.18
CA GLU A 233 19.63 -1.12 16.28
C GLU A 233 18.28 -1.60 15.76
N ASP A 234 17.68 -2.59 16.44
CA ASP A 234 16.34 -3.10 16.16
C ASP A 234 15.32 -2.32 17.00
N LEU A 235 14.85 -1.22 16.45
CA LEU A 235 13.85 -0.38 17.10
C LEU A 235 12.46 -0.98 16.92
N GLN A 236 11.84 -1.42 18.01
CA GLN A 236 10.43 -1.82 17.95
C GLN A 236 9.60 -0.64 17.47
N LYS A 237 8.99 -0.78 16.29
CA LYS A 237 7.99 0.18 15.85
C LYS A 237 6.79 0.05 16.77
N GLN A 238 6.52 1.08 17.56
CA GLN A 238 5.24 1.17 18.25
C GLN A 238 4.14 1.00 17.19
N ASN A 239 3.23 0.06 17.44
CA ASN A 239 2.03 -0.09 16.62
C ASN A 239 1.23 1.22 16.74
N ASN A 240 1.46 2.15 15.83
CA ASN A 240 0.62 3.33 15.75
C ASN A 240 -0.79 2.84 15.40
N LYS A 241 -1.73 3.05 16.32
CA LYS A 241 -3.15 2.79 16.06
C LYS A 241 -3.53 3.55 14.78
N THR A 242 -4.19 2.87 13.87
CA THR A 242 -4.68 3.51 12.63
C THR A 242 -5.59 4.67 13.02
N ALA A 243 -5.15 5.89 12.75
CA ALA A 243 -5.85 7.10 13.17
C ALA A 243 -6.96 7.54 12.20
N ALA A 244 -6.91 7.07 10.96
CA ALA A 244 -7.86 7.43 9.92
C ALA A 244 -8.00 6.35 8.84
N PHE A 245 -9.18 6.31 8.21
CA PHE A 245 -9.43 5.60 6.95
C PHE A 245 -9.72 6.60 5.86
N SER A 246 -9.06 6.48 4.71
CA SER A 246 -9.33 7.30 3.53
C SER A 246 -9.70 6.45 2.33
N HIS A 247 -10.58 6.98 1.49
CA HIS A 247 -10.93 6.42 0.20
C HIS A 247 -10.93 7.55 -0.83
N GLU A 248 -10.29 7.31 -1.97
CA GLU A 248 -10.21 8.28 -3.05
C GLU A 248 -10.53 7.59 -4.39
N HIS A 249 -11.10 8.36 -5.31
CA HIS A 249 -11.39 7.90 -6.66
C HIS A 249 -11.14 9.00 -7.69
N VAL A 250 -10.49 8.65 -8.81
CA VAL A 250 -10.34 9.52 -9.98
C VAL A 250 -11.56 9.29 -10.87
N LEU A 251 -12.31 10.34 -11.14
CA LEU A 251 -13.55 10.27 -11.91
C LEU A 251 -13.27 10.02 -13.39
N PRO A 252 -13.92 9.03 -14.01
CA PRO A 252 -13.91 8.87 -15.46
C PRO A 252 -14.59 10.07 -16.12
N PRO A 253 -14.31 10.35 -17.40
CA PRO A 253 -14.75 11.58 -18.07
C PRO A 253 -16.25 11.90 -18.00
N ASP A 254 -17.09 10.87 -18.07
CA ASP A 254 -18.56 10.93 -18.02
C ASP A 254 -19.10 11.29 -16.62
N LEU A 255 -18.37 10.91 -15.54
CA LEU A 255 -18.73 11.24 -14.16
C LEU A 255 -18.09 12.54 -13.64
N ARG A 256 -17.39 13.30 -14.48
CA ARG A 256 -16.80 14.61 -14.11
C ARG A 256 -17.83 15.73 -14.05
N THR A 257 -18.96 15.45 -13.42
CA THR A 257 -20.06 16.37 -13.14
C THR A 257 -20.28 16.50 -11.64
N LYS A 258 -20.98 17.54 -11.20
CA LYS A 258 -21.30 17.70 -9.78
C LYS A 258 -22.15 16.51 -9.27
N SER A 259 -23.08 16.01 -10.07
CA SER A 259 -23.91 14.85 -9.74
C SER A 259 -23.09 13.56 -9.65
N GLY A 260 -22.28 13.25 -10.67
CA GLY A 260 -21.42 12.06 -10.68
C GLY A 260 -20.41 12.05 -9.51
N ALA A 261 -19.82 13.22 -9.19
CA ALA A 261 -18.97 13.36 -8.01
C ALA A 261 -19.73 13.04 -6.72
N CYS A 262 -20.98 13.52 -6.58
CA CYS A 262 -21.82 13.25 -5.43
C CYS A 262 -22.10 11.74 -5.27
N GLN A 263 -22.50 11.07 -6.33
CA GLN A 263 -22.77 9.62 -6.33
C GLN A 263 -21.53 8.81 -5.92
N ILE A 264 -20.34 9.13 -6.49
CA ILE A 264 -19.09 8.46 -6.09
C ILE A 264 -18.74 8.74 -4.63
N ILE A 265 -18.86 9.98 -4.15
CA ILE A 265 -18.63 10.31 -2.73
C ILE A 265 -19.55 9.48 -1.82
N GLN A 266 -20.82 9.35 -2.16
CA GLN A 266 -21.78 8.55 -1.43
C GLN A 266 -21.35 7.08 -1.38
N LYS A 267 -20.94 6.50 -2.50
CA LYS A 267 -20.38 5.14 -2.54
C LYS A 267 -19.14 5.00 -1.65
N LEU A 268 -18.20 5.96 -1.71
CA LEU A 268 -17.02 5.93 -0.86
C LEU A 268 -17.37 5.97 0.63
N VAL A 269 -18.43 6.66 1.02
CA VAL A 269 -18.91 6.70 2.41
C VAL A 269 -19.47 5.36 2.84
N PHE A 270 -20.29 4.72 2.02
CA PHE A 270 -20.75 3.36 2.30
C PHE A 270 -19.56 2.41 2.53
N LYS A 271 -18.54 2.44 1.64
CA LYS A 271 -17.31 1.66 1.82
C LYS A 271 -16.58 2.00 3.11
N GLY A 272 -16.42 3.27 3.42
CA GLY A 272 -15.73 3.73 4.62
C GLY A 272 -16.44 3.31 5.91
N CYS A 273 -17.77 3.43 5.97
CA CYS A 273 -18.55 3.00 7.12
C CYS A 273 -18.57 1.48 7.28
N ALA A 274 -18.69 0.71 6.20
CA ALA A 274 -18.56 -0.76 6.25
C ALA A 274 -17.20 -1.18 6.83
N ARG A 275 -16.11 -0.54 6.39
CA ARG A 275 -14.76 -0.78 6.93
C ARG A 275 -14.63 -0.41 8.41
N LEU A 276 -15.28 0.66 8.88
CA LEU A 276 -15.34 0.99 10.30
C LEU A 276 -15.95 -0.17 11.10
N ARG A 277 -17.12 -0.68 10.66
CA ARG A 277 -17.83 -1.77 11.34
C ARG A 277 -17.05 -3.09 11.28
N GLU A 278 -16.47 -3.45 10.14
CA GLU A 278 -15.61 -4.63 9.96
C GLU A 278 -14.42 -4.61 10.95
N THR A 279 -13.79 -3.45 11.11
CA THR A 279 -12.64 -3.26 12.02
C THR A 279 -13.05 -2.94 13.46
N LYS A 280 -14.35 -2.98 13.79
CA LYS A 280 -14.91 -2.64 15.11
C LYS A 280 -14.46 -1.26 15.60
N ARG A 281 -14.55 -0.26 14.73
CA ARG A 281 -14.18 1.13 15.01
C ARG A 281 -15.30 2.10 14.69
N LYS A 282 -15.24 3.26 15.32
CA LYS A 282 -16.08 4.42 15.02
C LYS A 282 -15.22 5.63 14.72
N ALA A 283 -15.70 6.57 13.93
CA ALA A 283 -15.03 7.83 13.63
C ALA A 283 -15.65 8.99 14.42
N GLN A 284 -14.83 9.97 14.79
CA GLN A 284 -15.27 11.25 15.39
C GLN A 284 -15.14 12.41 14.40
N GLY A 285 -14.72 12.15 13.17
CA GLY A 285 -14.58 13.18 12.16
C GLY A 285 -14.65 12.62 10.76
N PHE A 286 -15.12 13.47 9.87
CA PHE A 286 -15.26 13.22 8.45
C PHE A 286 -14.68 14.39 7.66
N GLY A 287 -13.87 14.09 6.64
CA GLY A 287 -13.37 15.06 5.69
C GLY A 287 -13.73 14.70 4.26
N LEU A 288 -14.07 15.70 3.47
CA LEU A 288 -14.32 15.62 2.04
C LEU A 288 -13.25 16.41 1.28
N SER A 289 -12.67 15.82 0.24
CA SER A 289 -11.76 16.51 -0.68
C SER A 289 -12.21 16.31 -2.13
N ILE A 290 -12.18 17.39 -2.92
CA ILE A 290 -12.48 17.37 -4.35
C ILE A 290 -11.39 18.15 -5.08
N ARG A 291 -10.76 17.54 -6.09
CA ARG A 291 -9.86 18.24 -7.01
C ARG A 291 -10.58 18.49 -8.31
N PHE A 292 -10.48 19.72 -8.80
CA PHE A 292 -11.12 20.15 -10.06
C PHE A 292 -10.13 20.16 -11.22
N LEU A 293 -10.67 20.26 -12.45
CA LEU A 293 -9.88 20.24 -13.68
C LEU A 293 -8.96 21.49 -13.80
N ASP A 294 -9.35 22.61 -13.20
CA ASP A 294 -8.56 23.84 -13.10
C ASP A 294 -7.45 23.78 -12.03
N HIS A 295 -7.17 22.56 -11.50
CA HIS A 295 -6.21 22.30 -10.43
C HIS A 295 -6.57 22.90 -9.06
N THR A 296 -7.70 23.58 -8.92
CA THR A 296 -8.20 24.02 -7.61
C THR A 296 -8.67 22.84 -6.78
N LYS A 297 -8.80 23.05 -5.46
CA LYS A 297 -9.15 22.01 -4.51
C LYS A 297 -10.21 22.54 -3.54
N PHE A 298 -11.22 21.74 -3.29
CA PHE A 298 -12.17 21.93 -2.20
C PHE A 298 -11.84 20.94 -1.10
N GLU A 299 -11.70 21.42 0.14
CA GLU A 299 -11.51 20.59 1.32
C GLU A 299 -12.34 21.12 2.47
N LYS A 300 -13.11 20.25 3.09
CA LYS A 300 -13.88 20.57 4.28
C LYS A 300 -13.94 19.36 5.21
N SER A 301 -13.77 19.58 6.50
CA SER A 301 -13.89 18.56 7.52
C SER A 301 -14.84 19.00 8.62
N ILE A 302 -15.48 18.04 9.25
CA ILE A 302 -16.36 18.21 10.40
C ILE A 302 -15.99 17.21 11.49
N GLN A 303 -16.26 17.56 12.73
CA GLN A 303 -16.17 16.66 13.88
C GLN A 303 -17.57 16.42 14.47
N PHE A 304 -17.76 15.23 15.03
CA PHE A 304 -19.02 14.79 15.61
C PHE A 304 -18.74 13.75 16.70
N GLN A 305 -19.79 13.30 17.41
CA GLN A 305 -19.68 12.18 18.33
C GLN A 305 -19.40 10.86 17.58
N ASN A 306 -18.80 9.89 18.25
CA ASN A 306 -18.46 8.57 17.70
C ASN A 306 -19.59 7.98 16.85
N SER A 307 -19.32 7.72 15.56
CA SER A 307 -20.30 7.13 14.65
C SER A 307 -19.66 6.20 13.62
N ASP A 308 -20.37 5.12 13.27
CA ASP A 308 -20.15 4.22 12.14
C ASP A 308 -21.41 4.13 11.26
N ASP A 309 -22.43 4.96 11.57
CA ASP A 309 -23.72 5.00 10.89
C ASP A 309 -23.61 5.70 9.53
N VAL A 310 -23.84 4.93 8.46
CA VAL A 310 -23.78 5.45 7.09
C VAL A 310 -24.85 6.53 6.84
N PHE A 311 -26.03 6.40 7.40
CA PHE A 311 -27.13 7.37 7.19
C PHE A 311 -26.84 8.71 7.85
N PHE A 312 -26.21 8.68 9.02
CA PHE A 312 -25.71 9.89 9.66
C PHE A 312 -24.63 10.57 8.79
N MET A 313 -23.64 9.80 8.33
CA MET A 313 -22.55 10.33 7.48
C MET A 313 -23.10 10.92 6.18
N MET A 314 -24.10 10.30 5.56
CA MET A 314 -24.75 10.79 4.35
C MET A 314 -25.43 12.16 4.55
N LYS A 315 -26.07 12.38 5.69
CA LYS A 315 -26.61 13.70 6.03
C LYS A 315 -25.53 14.76 6.12
N GLN A 316 -24.39 14.43 6.76
CA GLN A 316 -23.26 15.36 6.89
C GLN A 316 -22.66 15.71 5.54
N ILE A 317 -22.52 14.72 4.65
CA ILE A 317 -22.01 14.96 3.30
C ILE A 317 -22.91 15.90 2.51
N ASN A 318 -24.20 15.66 2.54
CA ASN A 318 -25.15 16.51 1.80
C ASN A 318 -25.04 17.98 2.24
N LEU A 319 -24.84 18.22 3.54
CA LEU A 319 -24.62 19.58 4.06
C LEU A 319 -23.29 20.18 3.56
N ILE A 320 -22.21 19.41 3.58
CA ILE A 320 -20.90 19.88 3.06
C ILE A 320 -20.99 20.13 1.56
N PHE A 321 -21.64 19.22 0.82
CA PHE A 321 -21.69 19.24 -0.64
C PHE A 321 -22.48 20.43 -1.20
N GLN A 322 -23.41 21.00 -0.46
CA GLN A 322 -24.11 22.24 -0.82
C GLN A 322 -23.14 23.41 -1.04
N SER A 323 -22.03 23.45 -0.29
CA SER A 323 -21.00 24.49 -0.40
C SER A 323 -19.96 24.22 -1.51
N VAL A 324 -20.05 23.11 -2.23
CA VAL A 324 -19.14 22.77 -3.33
C VAL A 324 -19.45 23.60 -4.56
N GLU A 325 -18.44 24.27 -5.10
CA GLU A 325 -18.54 25.06 -6.30
C GLU A 325 -18.96 24.23 -7.53
N ASN A 326 -19.62 24.87 -8.47
CA ASN A 326 -20.01 24.23 -9.73
C ASN A 326 -18.84 24.22 -10.74
N LYS A 327 -17.77 23.47 -10.40
CA LYS A 327 -16.59 23.26 -11.24
C LYS A 327 -16.52 21.80 -11.67
N LYS A 328 -15.75 21.50 -12.73
CA LYS A 328 -15.58 20.15 -13.27
C LYS A 328 -14.65 19.32 -12.36
N PRO A 329 -15.17 18.32 -11.58
CA PRO A 329 -14.34 17.53 -10.68
C PRO A 329 -13.56 16.48 -11.46
N ILE A 330 -12.32 16.16 -11.03
CA ILE A 330 -11.48 15.08 -11.60
C ILE A 330 -11.15 13.99 -10.57
N LYS A 331 -11.15 14.34 -9.27
CA LYS A 331 -10.87 13.39 -8.20
C LYS A 331 -11.69 13.76 -6.97
N VAL A 332 -12.24 12.76 -6.32
CA VAL A 332 -12.95 12.89 -5.04
C VAL A 332 -12.33 11.99 -3.99
N GLY A 333 -12.40 12.39 -2.73
CA GLY A 333 -11.91 11.60 -1.62
C GLY A 333 -12.63 11.92 -0.32
N ILE A 334 -12.71 10.91 0.53
CA ILE A 334 -13.17 11.03 1.90
C ILE A 334 -12.11 10.57 2.88
N VAL A 335 -12.14 11.10 4.09
CA VAL A 335 -11.36 10.62 5.22
C VAL A 335 -12.24 10.54 6.46
N LEU A 336 -12.20 9.39 7.13
CA LEU A 336 -12.80 9.13 8.44
C LEU A 336 -11.67 9.14 9.44
N PHE A 337 -11.67 10.06 10.39
CA PHE A 337 -10.52 10.29 11.29
C PHE A 337 -10.93 10.32 12.76
N ASN A 338 -9.92 10.34 13.66
CA ASN A 338 -10.08 10.18 15.10
C ASN A 338 -10.83 8.88 15.42
N LEU A 339 -10.26 7.76 14.93
CA LEU A 339 -10.88 6.45 15.08
C LEU A 339 -10.76 5.94 16.50
N THR A 340 -11.87 5.45 17.06
CA THR A 340 -11.96 4.82 18.38
C THR A 340 -12.42 3.37 18.26
N GLU A 341 -11.97 2.50 19.16
CA GLU A 341 -12.41 1.10 19.24
C GLU A 341 -13.79 1.02 19.89
N ILE A 342 -14.67 0.14 19.39
CA ILE A 342 -15.98 -0.13 20.01
C ILE A 342 -15.73 -0.84 21.34
N GLY A 343 -16.31 -0.35 22.42
CA GLY A 343 -16.16 -0.93 23.78
C GLY A 343 -15.89 0.12 24.85
N PHE A 344 -15.44 1.31 24.45
CA PHE A 344 -15.23 2.47 25.34
C PHE A 344 -16.29 3.57 25.13
N ASP A 345 -17.38 3.26 24.42
CA ASP A 345 -18.38 4.26 24.08
C ASP A 345 -19.37 4.48 25.23
N GLN A 346 -19.52 5.72 25.63
CA GLN A 346 -20.70 6.14 26.36
C GLN A 346 -21.90 6.01 25.41
N LEU A 347 -22.89 5.19 25.78
CA LEU A 347 -24.14 5.06 25.03
C LEU A 347 -24.77 6.44 24.87
N SER A 348 -24.91 6.90 23.63
CA SER A 348 -25.63 8.13 23.35
C SER A 348 -27.14 7.87 23.29
N PHE A 349 -27.91 8.68 23.97
CA PHE A 349 -29.39 8.66 23.86
C PHE A 349 -29.87 8.98 22.43
N PHE A 350 -28.98 9.49 21.57
CA PHE A 350 -29.26 9.83 20.17
C PHE A 350 -28.90 8.74 19.18
N ASP A 351 -28.35 7.60 19.64
CA ASP A 351 -28.04 6.48 18.77
C ASP A 351 -29.29 5.89 18.14
N ASN A 352 -29.42 6.00 16.81
CA ASN A 352 -30.55 5.45 16.08
C ASN A 352 -30.43 3.93 15.96
N GLN A 353 -31.05 3.20 16.88
CA GLN A 353 -31.06 1.74 16.93
C GLN A 353 -31.56 1.09 15.63
N LYS A 354 -32.50 1.74 14.93
CA LYS A 354 -33.03 1.29 13.65
C LYS A 354 -31.92 1.32 12.56
N ASN A 355 -31.19 2.42 12.47
CA ASN A 355 -30.10 2.56 11.53
C ASN A 355 -28.99 1.54 11.80
N LYS A 356 -28.62 1.32 13.07
CA LYS A 356 -27.62 0.34 13.48
C LYS A 356 -28.00 -1.07 13.03
N LYS A 357 -29.25 -1.50 13.26
CA LYS A 357 -29.74 -2.79 12.78
C LYS A 357 -29.73 -2.88 11.26
N LEU A 358 -30.14 -1.82 10.56
CA LEU A 358 -30.15 -1.78 9.09
C LEU A 358 -28.72 -1.89 8.50
N ASN A 359 -27.75 -1.15 9.05
CA ASN A 359 -26.36 -1.25 8.65
C ASN A 359 -25.82 -2.67 8.83
N GLN A 360 -26.11 -3.32 9.98
CA GLN A 360 -25.69 -4.71 10.24
C GLN A 360 -26.30 -5.71 9.25
N VAL A 361 -27.61 -5.57 8.96
CA VAL A 361 -28.28 -6.46 7.99
C VAL A 361 -27.72 -6.26 6.57
N MET A 362 -27.46 -5.02 6.17
CA MET A 362 -26.83 -4.75 4.86
C MET A 362 -25.43 -5.37 4.77
N ASP A 363 -24.63 -5.26 5.82
CA ASP A 363 -23.29 -5.88 5.86
C ASP A 363 -23.39 -7.41 5.76
N LEU A 364 -24.30 -8.04 6.54
CA LEU A 364 -24.52 -9.50 6.51
C LEU A 364 -24.94 -10.02 5.14
N ILE A 365 -25.81 -9.29 4.44
CA ILE A 365 -26.26 -9.68 3.09
C ILE A 365 -25.10 -9.54 2.08
N ASN A 366 -24.37 -8.43 2.13
CA ASN A 366 -23.22 -8.21 1.25
C ASN A 366 -22.09 -9.22 1.53
N ASP A 367 -21.88 -9.61 2.78
CA ASP A 367 -20.88 -10.65 3.14
C ASP A 367 -21.29 -12.05 2.64
N LYS A 368 -22.59 -12.37 2.68
CA LYS A 368 -23.12 -13.68 2.29
C LYS A 368 -23.26 -13.85 0.79
N HIS A 369 -23.74 -12.83 0.10
CA HIS A 369 -24.12 -12.89 -1.31
C HIS A 369 -23.13 -12.17 -2.25
N GLY A 370 -22.08 -11.56 -1.70
CA GLY A 370 -21.08 -10.78 -2.41
C GLY A 370 -21.29 -9.28 -2.28
N ALA A 371 -20.20 -8.54 -2.42
CA ALA A 371 -20.22 -7.08 -2.33
C ALA A 371 -21.20 -6.46 -3.33
N ASN A 372 -21.92 -5.41 -2.92
CA ASN A 372 -22.95 -4.72 -3.70
C ASN A 372 -24.24 -5.53 -4.00
N SER A 373 -24.51 -6.63 -3.29
CA SER A 373 -25.81 -7.33 -3.35
C SER A 373 -26.95 -6.45 -2.86
N ILE A 374 -26.70 -5.61 -1.87
CA ILE A 374 -27.58 -4.50 -1.47
C ILE A 374 -26.79 -3.19 -1.54
N VAL A 375 -27.35 -2.21 -2.24
CA VAL A 375 -26.79 -0.87 -2.40
C VAL A 375 -27.84 0.20 -2.15
N SER A 376 -27.40 1.43 -1.86
CA SER A 376 -28.31 2.57 -1.82
C SER A 376 -28.65 3.03 -3.24
N ALA A 377 -29.91 3.34 -3.50
CA ALA A 377 -30.36 3.92 -4.76
C ALA A 377 -29.61 5.21 -5.14
N SER A 378 -29.06 5.92 -4.13
CA SER A 378 -28.36 7.19 -4.33
C SER A 378 -27.04 7.08 -5.13
N TYR A 379 -26.46 5.87 -5.27
CA TYR A 379 -25.28 5.61 -6.08
C TYR A 379 -25.42 4.37 -6.97
N LEU A 380 -26.66 3.97 -7.28
CA LEU A 380 -26.94 2.78 -8.10
C LEU A 380 -26.27 2.87 -9.47
N ASP A 381 -26.31 4.03 -10.10
CA ASP A 381 -25.74 4.25 -11.44
C ASP A 381 -24.21 4.10 -11.49
N VAL A 382 -23.56 4.20 -10.34
CA VAL A 382 -22.09 4.13 -10.22
C VAL A 382 -21.61 2.93 -9.42
N VAL A 383 -22.44 1.88 -9.29
CA VAL A 383 -22.06 0.66 -8.53
C VAL A 383 -20.80 0.00 -9.08
N GLY A 384 -20.59 0.03 -10.41
CA GLY A 384 -19.41 -0.47 -11.08
C GLY A 384 -18.13 0.33 -10.84
N GLU A 385 -18.23 1.56 -10.30
CA GLU A 385 -17.10 2.45 -10.08
C GLU A 385 -16.48 2.28 -8.67
N ALA A 386 -15.30 2.87 -8.45
CA ALA A 386 -14.60 2.91 -7.16
C ALA A 386 -14.47 1.53 -6.48
N LYS A 387 -14.22 0.49 -7.27
CA LYS A 387 -13.98 -0.88 -6.80
C LYS A 387 -12.78 -0.97 -5.88
N ALA A 388 -12.60 -2.12 -5.24
CA ALA A 388 -11.46 -2.35 -4.36
C ALA A 388 -10.16 -2.42 -5.16
N ARG A 389 -9.15 -1.67 -4.72
CA ARG A 389 -7.82 -1.63 -5.31
C ARG A 389 -6.76 -1.83 -4.24
N ILE A 390 -5.69 -2.51 -4.60
CA ILE A 390 -4.51 -2.63 -3.76
C ILE A 390 -3.88 -1.25 -3.61
N SER A 391 -3.53 -0.88 -2.38
CA SER A 391 -2.79 0.34 -2.07
C SER A 391 -1.61 0.03 -1.15
N PHE A 392 -0.63 0.92 -1.07
CA PHE A 392 0.55 0.75 -0.21
C PHE A 392 0.21 0.52 1.28
N THR A 393 -0.92 1.02 1.74
CA THR A 393 -1.30 0.97 3.15
C THR A 393 -2.42 -0.02 3.43
N HIS A 394 -3.00 -0.64 2.40
CA HIS A 394 -4.14 -1.52 2.55
C HIS A 394 -4.23 -2.55 1.43
N ILE A 395 -4.21 -3.82 1.83
CA ILE A 395 -4.50 -4.95 0.96
C ILE A 395 -5.96 -5.30 1.19
N PRO A 396 -6.82 -5.24 0.15
CA PRO A 396 -8.23 -5.60 0.28
C PRO A 396 -8.40 -7.08 0.62
N THR A 397 -9.48 -7.44 1.29
CA THR A 397 -9.85 -8.84 1.54
C THR A 397 -10.46 -9.46 0.29
N LEU A 398 -10.40 -10.79 0.14
CA LEU A 398 -10.97 -11.52 -1.00
C LEU A 398 -12.49 -11.37 -1.14
N LYS A 399 -13.19 -10.91 -0.10
CA LYS A 399 -14.62 -10.65 -0.08
C LYS A 399 -15.05 -9.32 -0.69
N GLN A 400 -14.11 -8.42 -0.96
CA GLN A 400 -14.43 -7.10 -1.50
C GLN A 400 -14.71 -7.15 -3.01
N ASP A 401 -15.45 -6.14 -3.49
CA ASP A 401 -15.73 -5.95 -4.92
C ASP A 401 -14.46 -5.44 -5.63
N TYR A 402 -13.88 -6.27 -6.48
CA TYR A 402 -12.67 -5.97 -7.26
C TYR A 402 -12.99 -5.50 -8.68
N GLU A 403 -12.04 -4.80 -9.27
CA GLU A 403 -12.02 -4.53 -10.72
C GLU A 403 -11.81 -5.78 -11.55
#